data_bdf26c43778a75315020b16b94b51538
#
_entry.id   bdf26c43778a75315020b16b94b51538
#
_cell.length_a   1.000
_cell.length_b   1.000
_cell.length_c   1.000
_cell.angle_alpha   90.00
_cell.angle_beta   90.00
_cell.angle_gamma   90.00
#
_symmetry.space_group_name_H-M   'P 1'
#
loop_
_entity.id
_entity.type
_entity.pdbx_description
1 polymer ?
#
loop_
_entity_poly.entity_id
_entity_poly.type
_entity_poly.pdbx_seq_one_letter_code
_entity_poly.pdbx_strand_id
1 'polypeptide(L)'
;MIWFLATKNRKMTDNNELIRFLEAQNQVYLKALLEIKEGKKHTHWMWYIFPQIKGLGSSETAQYYGIKDLSEATAYFNHPILGKHLVEISVEVLNLNGKKVTEIFGTPDDIKLRSSMTLFANIKNSDPVFQKVLEKYFNGKPDDRTLQLLNLVL
;
A
#
# COMPACT_ATOMS: atom_id res chain seq x y z
N MET A 1 -17.92 -24.32 -23.57
CA MET A 1 -17.56 -24.79 -22.22
C MET A 1 -16.12 -24.49 -21.84
N ILE A 2 -15.16 -24.84 -22.69
CA ILE A 2 -13.72 -24.58 -22.47
C ILE A 2 -13.44 -23.08 -22.34
N TRP A 3 -14.07 -22.26 -23.19
CA TRP A 3 -13.93 -20.81 -23.16
C TRP A 3 -14.44 -20.19 -21.86
N PHE A 4 -15.58 -20.65 -21.36
CA PHE A 4 -16.17 -20.18 -20.09
C PHE A 4 -15.27 -20.52 -18.89
N LEU A 5 -14.71 -21.73 -18.88
CA LEU A 5 -13.78 -22.15 -17.83
C LEU A 5 -12.50 -21.34 -17.84
N ALA A 6 -11.96 -21.02 -19.02
CA ALA A 6 -10.76 -20.17 -19.13
C ALA A 6 -11.01 -18.76 -18.58
N THR A 7 -12.18 -18.17 -18.87
CA THR A 7 -12.54 -16.85 -18.36
C THR A 7 -12.74 -16.87 -16.83
N LYS A 8 -13.34 -17.92 -16.31
CA LYS A 8 -13.54 -18.12 -14.87
C LYS A 8 -12.20 -18.31 -14.16
N ASN A 9 -11.29 -19.06 -14.72
CA ASN A 9 -9.96 -19.27 -14.19
C ASN A 9 -9.15 -17.97 -14.16
N ARG A 10 -9.29 -17.14 -15.19
CA ARG A 10 -8.63 -15.82 -15.25
C ARG A 10 -9.10 -14.90 -14.14
N LYS A 11 -10.41 -14.82 -13.86
CA LYS A 11 -10.96 -14.07 -12.74
C LYS A 11 -10.49 -14.61 -11.39
N MET A 12 -10.41 -15.92 -11.25
CA MET A 12 -9.92 -16.57 -10.02
C MET A 12 -8.44 -16.28 -9.78
N THR A 13 -7.62 -16.20 -10.84
CA THR A 13 -6.20 -15.88 -10.74
C THR A 13 -6.01 -14.43 -10.27
N ASP A 14 -6.77 -13.49 -10.82
CA ASP A 14 -6.73 -12.08 -10.41
C ASP A 14 -7.16 -11.92 -8.94
N ASN A 15 -8.21 -12.62 -8.52
CA ASN A 15 -8.66 -12.64 -7.14
C ASN A 15 -7.64 -13.30 -6.20
N ASN A 16 -6.95 -14.36 -6.66
CA ASN A 16 -5.94 -15.05 -5.87
C ASN A 16 -4.73 -14.18 -5.57
N GLU A 17 -4.34 -13.29 -6.48
CA GLU A 17 -3.22 -12.37 -6.24
C GLU A 17 -3.54 -11.39 -5.10
N LEU A 18 -4.76 -10.89 -5.03
CA LEU A 18 -5.19 -9.97 -3.97
C LEU A 18 -5.56 -10.68 -2.66
N ILE A 19 -5.87 -11.96 -2.68
CA ILE A 19 -6.23 -12.76 -1.51
C ILE A 19 -5.15 -12.72 -0.44
N ARG A 20 -3.87 -12.68 -0.83
CA ARG A 20 -2.77 -12.60 0.14
C ARG A 20 -2.92 -11.39 1.06
N PHE A 21 -3.39 -10.26 0.53
CA PHE A 21 -3.65 -9.06 1.33
C PHE A 21 -4.89 -9.21 2.20
N LEU A 22 -5.96 -9.75 1.65
CA LEU A 22 -7.20 -9.96 2.40
C LEU A 22 -6.98 -10.88 3.60
N GLU A 23 -6.28 -11.99 3.40
CA GLU A 23 -5.96 -12.93 4.47
C GLU A 23 -5.07 -12.29 5.53
N ALA A 24 -4.03 -11.57 5.12
CA ALA A 24 -3.13 -10.90 6.05
C ALA A 24 -3.85 -9.82 6.86
N GLN A 25 -4.73 -9.07 6.24
CA GLN A 25 -5.45 -7.96 6.88
C GLN A 25 -6.60 -8.41 7.78
N ASN A 26 -7.15 -9.60 7.56
CA ASN A 26 -8.38 -10.06 8.21
C ASN A 26 -8.35 -9.92 9.74
N GLN A 27 -7.23 -10.23 10.38
CA GLN A 27 -7.11 -10.15 11.85
C GLN A 27 -6.20 -9.02 12.32
N VAL A 28 -5.61 -8.27 11.41
CA VAL A 28 -4.57 -7.27 11.74
C VAL A 28 -5.04 -5.85 11.47
N TYR A 29 -5.92 -5.64 10.50
CA TYR A 29 -6.26 -4.29 10.05
C TYR A 29 -6.76 -3.39 11.19
N LEU A 30 -7.71 -3.85 12.00
CA LEU A 30 -8.25 -3.05 13.09
C LEU A 30 -7.18 -2.69 14.13
N LYS A 31 -6.25 -3.61 14.39
CA LYS A 31 -5.11 -3.36 15.27
C LYS A 31 -4.18 -2.30 14.68
N ALA A 32 -3.86 -2.42 13.39
CA ALA A 32 -3.02 -1.44 12.69
C ALA A 32 -3.68 -0.05 12.73
N LEU A 33 -4.97 0.03 12.44
CA LEU A 33 -5.73 1.27 12.47
C LEU A 33 -5.68 1.91 13.87
N LEU A 34 -5.86 1.11 14.91
CA LEU A 34 -5.80 1.58 16.29
C LEU A 34 -4.40 2.11 16.64
N GLU A 35 -3.34 1.39 16.26
CA GLU A 35 -1.96 1.84 16.49
C GLU A 35 -1.73 3.21 15.83
N ILE A 36 -2.19 3.39 14.60
CA ILE A 36 -2.05 4.67 13.90
C ILE A 36 -2.88 5.77 14.61
N LYS A 37 -4.12 5.49 15.00
CA LYS A 37 -4.94 6.46 15.75
C LYS A 37 -4.27 6.91 17.04
N GLU A 38 -3.56 6.00 17.71
CA GLU A 38 -2.78 6.30 18.90
C GLU A 38 -1.45 7.00 18.59
N GLY A 39 -1.09 7.11 17.31
CA GLY A 39 0.06 7.86 16.85
C GLY A 39 1.37 7.11 16.84
N LYS A 40 1.36 5.79 17.01
CA LYS A 40 2.58 5.00 16.99
C LYS A 40 2.34 3.55 16.59
N LYS A 41 3.07 3.11 15.57
CA LYS A 41 3.08 1.72 15.12
C LYS A 41 3.88 0.88 16.11
N HIS A 42 3.31 -0.22 16.58
CA HIS A 42 3.96 -1.14 17.52
C HIS A 42 4.26 -2.52 16.93
N THR A 43 3.40 -3.02 16.01
CA THR A 43 3.51 -4.38 15.50
C THR A 43 3.84 -4.41 14.00
N HIS A 44 4.08 -5.61 13.46
CA HIS A 44 4.72 -5.79 12.16
C HIS A 44 3.68 -6.09 11.06
N TRP A 45 3.16 -5.04 10.44
CA TRP A 45 2.11 -5.18 9.43
C TRP A 45 2.34 -4.33 8.17
N MET A 46 3.49 -3.69 8.05
CA MET A 46 3.73 -2.69 7.00
C MET A 46 3.55 -3.25 5.59
N TRP A 47 4.06 -4.45 5.32
CA TRP A 47 4.07 -5.05 3.98
C TRP A 47 2.69 -5.18 3.33
N TYR A 48 1.64 -5.43 4.13
CA TYR A 48 0.30 -5.69 3.59
C TYR A 48 -0.75 -4.66 4.00
N ILE A 49 -0.40 -3.69 4.83
CA ILE A 49 -1.27 -2.55 5.17
C ILE A 49 -0.95 -1.35 4.28
N PHE A 50 0.36 -1.09 4.04
CA PHE A 50 0.84 -0.07 3.10
C PHE A 50 1.74 -0.73 2.06
N PRO A 51 1.14 -1.46 1.07
CA PRO A 51 1.95 -2.22 0.13
C PRO A 51 2.84 -1.33 -0.74
N GLN A 52 3.99 -1.87 -1.12
CA GLN A 52 4.97 -1.22 -1.99
C GLN A 52 5.06 -1.95 -3.32
N ILE A 53 5.62 -1.27 -4.32
CA ILE A 53 5.96 -1.92 -5.58
C ILE A 53 7.00 -3.03 -5.33
N LYS A 54 6.87 -4.14 -6.03
CA LYS A 54 7.82 -5.24 -5.95
C LYS A 54 9.18 -4.80 -6.48
N GLY A 55 10.25 -5.24 -5.81
CA GLY A 55 11.62 -4.92 -6.19
C GLY A 55 12.33 -3.93 -5.27
N LEU A 56 11.62 -3.31 -4.32
CA LEU A 56 12.23 -2.44 -3.32
C LEU A 56 12.89 -3.21 -2.19
N GLY A 57 12.22 -4.24 -1.69
CA GLY A 57 12.75 -5.10 -0.64
C GLY A 57 13.16 -6.46 -1.18
N SER A 58 14.17 -7.07 -0.56
CA SER A 58 14.73 -8.36 -0.98
C SER A 58 14.29 -9.54 -0.11
N SER A 59 13.66 -9.30 1.05
CA SER A 59 13.18 -10.37 1.92
C SER A 59 12.04 -11.15 1.27
N GLU A 60 11.84 -12.39 1.71
CA GLU A 60 10.72 -13.22 1.23
C GLU A 60 9.38 -12.52 1.46
N THR A 61 9.20 -11.89 2.62
CA THR A 61 7.97 -11.17 2.96
C THR A 61 7.75 -9.98 2.01
N ALA A 62 8.79 -9.19 1.76
CA ALA A 62 8.72 -8.06 0.84
C ALA A 62 8.39 -8.50 -0.58
N GLN A 63 8.96 -9.61 -1.03
CA GLN A 63 8.67 -10.16 -2.35
C GLN A 63 7.25 -10.72 -2.44
N TYR A 64 6.81 -11.40 -1.40
CA TYR A 64 5.47 -12.01 -1.37
C TYR A 64 4.36 -10.96 -1.45
N TYR A 65 4.49 -9.86 -0.71
CA TYR A 65 3.49 -8.78 -0.69
C TYR A 65 3.77 -7.66 -1.67
N GLY A 66 4.85 -7.72 -2.43
CA GLY A 66 5.16 -6.69 -3.43
C GLY A 66 4.09 -6.59 -4.51
N ILE A 67 3.64 -5.36 -4.77
CA ILE A 67 2.71 -5.07 -5.86
C ILE A 67 3.48 -5.17 -7.18
N LYS A 68 2.99 -5.96 -8.10
CA LYS A 68 3.69 -6.32 -9.33
C LYS A 68 3.88 -5.13 -10.28
N ASP A 69 2.83 -4.32 -10.45
CA ASP A 69 2.81 -3.20 -11.41
C ASP A 69 1.64 -2.26 -11.10
N LEU A 70 1.49 -1.20 -11.90
CA LEU A 70 0.38 -0.25 -11.76
C LEU A 70 -0.99 -0.92 -11.94
N SER A 71 -1.09 -1.95 -12.74
CA SER A 71 -2.34 -2.69 -12.95
C SER A 71 -2.78 -3.37 -11.65
N GLU A 72 -1.87 -4.04 -10.96
CA GLU A 72 -2.18 -4.66 -9.67
C GLU A 72 -2.46 -3.59 -8.59
N ALA A 73 -1.71 -2.49 -8.58
CA ALA A 73 -1.98 -1.38 -7.65
C ALA A 73 -3.39 -0.81 -7.88
N THR A 74 -3.79 -0.65 -9.13
CA THR A 74 -5.13 -0.19 -9.48
C THR A 74 -6.20 -1.19 -9.02
N ALA A 75 -5.98 -2.48 -9.24
CA ALA A 75 -6.89 -3.53 -8.78
C ALA A 75 -7.01 -3.54 -7.25
N TYR A 76 -5.91 -3.37 -6.54
CA TYR A 76 -5.89 -3.25 -5.08
C TYR A 76 -6.74 -2.07 -4.61
N PHE A 77 -6.49 -0.90 -5.18
CA PHE A 77 -7.21 0.33 -4.82
C PHE A 77 -8.71 0.23 -5.14
N ASN A 78 -9.08 -0.40 -6.25
CA ASN A 78 -10.48 -0.57 -6.66
C ASN A 78 -11.19 -1.71 -5.92
N HIS A 79 -10.46 -2.52 -5.19
CA HIS A 79 -11.07 -3.58 -4.39
C HIS A 79 -11.89 -2.97 -3.25
N PRO A 80 -13.16 -3.37 -3.05
CA PRO A 80 -14.05 -2.70 -2.09
C PRO A 80 -13.58 -2.75 -0.63
N ILE A 81 -12.79 -3.74 -0.26
CA ILE A 81 -12.22 -3.85 1.09
C ILE A 81 -10.83 -3.24 1.16
N LEU A 82 -9.93 -3.66 0.26
CA LEU A 82 -8.52 -3.23 0.30
C LEU A 82 -8.36 -1.74 0.05
N GLY A 83 -9.04 -1.21 -0.95
CA GLY A 83 -9.00 0.21 -1.27
C GLY A 83 -9.56 1.07 -0.14
N LYS A 84 -10.68 0.64 0.45
CA LYS A 84 -11.29 1.32 1.59
C LYS A 84 -10.35 1.35 2.79
N HIS A 85 -9.73 0.21 3.13
CA HIS A 85 -8.77 0.13 4.22
C HIS A 85 -7.57 1.06 4.00
N LEU A 86 -7.03 1.06 2.79
CA LEU A 86 -5.86 1.89 2.48
C LEU A 86 -6.18 3.38 2.61
N VAL A 87 -7.30 3.83 2.08
CA VAL A 87 -7.71 5.23 2.21
C VAL A 87 -7.97 5.59 3.66
N GLU A 88 -8.72 4.76 4.38
CA GLU A 88 -9.06 5.01 5.79
C GLU A 88 -7.82 5.17 6.66
N ILE A 89 -6.88 4.22 6.59
CA ILE A 89 -5.68 4.28 7.42
C ILE A 89 -4.74 5.41 6.98
N SER A 90 -4.69 5.73 5.69
CA SER A 90 -3.91 6.86 5.19
C SER A 90 -4.47 8.20 5.68
N VAL A 91 -5.80 8.33 5.76
CA VAL A 91 -6.46 9.51 6.33
C VAL A 91 -6.09 9.65 7.81
N GLU A 92 -6.05 8.56 8.56
CA GLU A 92 -5.64 8.60 9.97
C GLU A 92 -4.19 9.06 10.12
N VAL A 93 -3.28 8.57 9.26
CA VAL A 93 -1.89 9.04 9.23
C VAL A 93 -1.85 10.55 8.94
N LEU A 94 -2.60 11.00 7.95
CA LEU A 94 -2.64 12.40 7.54
C LEU A 94 -3.13 13.31 8.69
N ASN A 95 -4.08 12.84 9.49
CA ASN A 95 -4.72 13.65 10.53
C ASN A 95 -3.96 13.69 11.85
N LEU A 96 -2.86 12.96 12.00
CA LEU A 96 -2.04 13.05 13.21
C LEU A 96 -1.36 14.42 13.28
N ASN A 97 -1.29 15.00 14.48
CA ASN A 97 -0.72 16.33 14.70
C ASN A 97 0.53 16.25 15.56
N GLY A 98 1.51 17.10 15.22
CA GLY A 98 2.70 17.31 16.06
C GLY A 98 3.67 16.14 16.09
N LYS A 99 3.60 15.22 15.12
CA LYS A 99 4.47 14.06 15.07
C LYS A 99 5.24 13.99 13.76
N LYS A 100 6.48 13.56 13.85
CA LYS A 100 7.29 13.21 12.68
C LYS A 100 6.94 11.80 12.23
N VAL A 101 7.12 11.52 10.95
CA VAL A 101 6.85 10.18 10.41
C VAL A 101 7.68 9.10 11.09
N THR A 102 8.93 9.41 11.49
CA THR A 102 9.79 8.49 12.23
C THR A 102 9.26 8.17 13.62
N GLU A 103 8.56 9.10 14.25
CA GLU A 103 7.93 8.87 15.56
C GLU A 103 6.71 7.96 15.44
N ILE A 104 5.99 8.04 14.31
CA ILE A 104 4.80 7.22 14.07
C ILE A 104 5.20 5.79 13.66
N PHE A 105 6.12 5.66 12.72
CA PHE A 105 6.42 4.38 12.05
C PHE A 105 7.76 3.77 12.45
N GLY A 106 8.73 4.56 12.94
CA GLY A 106 10.11 4.10 13.05
C GLY A 106 10.78 3.95 11.69
N THR A 107 12.04 3.58 11.68
CA THR A 107 12.83 3.33 10.48
C THR A 107 13.12 1.83 10.37
N PRO A 108 12.95 1.17 9.22
CA PRO A 108 12.72 1.72 7.87
C PRO A 108 11.24 1.85 7.46
N ASP A 109 10.27 1.66 8.34
CA ASP A 109 8.86 1.71 7.96
C ASP A 109 8.42 3.10 7.49
N ASP A 110 9.05 4.16 7.96
CA ASP A 110 8.84 5.52 7.45
C ASP A 110 9.15 5.64 5.96
N ILE A 111 10.23 5.03 5.51
CA ILE A 111 10.63 4.98 4.09
C ILE A 111 9.65 4.13 3.29
N LYS A 112 9.17 3.04 3.86
CA LYS A 112 8.16 2.18 3.22
C LYS A 112 6.83 2.90 3.04
N LEU A 113 6.43 3.74 3.99
CA LEU A 113 5.24 4.59 3.83
C LEU A 113 5.38 5.51 2.62
N ARG A 114 6.54 6.16 2.46
CA ARG A 114 6.81 7.03 1.31
C ARG A 114 6.69 6.26 0.00
N SER A 115 7.24 5.07 -0.06
CA SER A 115 7.16 4.21 -1.26
C SER A 115 5.72 3.82 -1.57
N SER A 116 4.95 3.43 -0.56
CA SER A 116 3.54 3.06 -0.72
C SER A 116 2.70 4.24 -1.20
N MET A 117 2.84 5.40 -0.58
CA MET A 117 2.11 6.61 -0.98
C MET A 117 2.47 7.04 -2.40
N THR A 118 3.74 6.92 -2.78
CA THR A 118 4.19 7.18 -4.16
C THR A 118 3.49 6.24 -5.15
N LEU A 119 3.45 4.95 -4.84
CA LEU A 119 2.80 3.97 -5.70
C LEU A 119 1.32 4.33 -5.94
N PHE A 120 0.56 4.50 -4.87
CA PHE A 120 -0.88 4.72 -4.99
C PHE A 120 -1.25 6.14 -5.44
N ALA A 121 -0.39 7.13 -5.24
CA ALA A 121 -0.59 8.47 -5.81
C ALA A 121 -0.49 8.48 -7.34
N ASN A 122 0.17 7.47 -7.93
CA ASN A 122 0.42 7.41 -9.36
C ASN A 122 -0.53 6.48 -10.14
N ILE A 123 -1.53 5.92 -9.50
CA ILE A 123 -2.56 5.16 -10.20
C ILE A 123 -3.61 6.09 -10.78
N LYS A 124 -4.31 5.62 -11.82
CA LYS A 124 -5.39 6.37 -12.43
C LYS A 124 -6.58 6.49 -11.46
N ASN A 125 -7.17 7.70 -11.39
CA ASN A 125 -8.28 8.00 -10.48
C ASN A 125 -7.96 7.76 -9.00
N SER A 126 -6.72 8.09 -8.60
CA SER A 126 -6.26 7.95 -7.24
C SER A 126 -7.01 8.87 -6.26
N ASP A 127 -6.98 8.50 -4.99
CA ASP A 127 -7.47 9.37 -3.93
C ASP A 127 -6.41 10.45 -3.60
N PRO A 128 -6.82 11.71 -3.37
CA PRO A 128 -5.88 12.77 -3.00
C PRO A 128 -5.09 12.53 -1.70
N VAL A 129 -5.56 11.63 -0.82
CA VAL A 129 -4.93 11.39 0.47
C VAL A 129 -3.47 10.98 0.34
N PHE A 130 -3.13 10.16 -0.67
CA PHE A 130 -1.77 9.65 -0.82
C PHE A 130 -0.78 10.77 -1.09
N GLN A 131 -1.12 11.68 -2.00
CA GLN A 131 -0.28 12.85 -2.28
C GLN A 131 -0.21 13.79 -1.07
N LYS A 132 -1.31 13.94 -0.34
CA LYS A 132 -1.34 14.78 0.88
C LYS A 132 -0.42 14.22 1.98
N VAL A 133 -0.33 12.90 2.12
CA VAL A 133 0.61 12.28 3.05
C VAL A 133 2.06 12.58 2.63
N LEU A 134 2.36 12.47 1.34
CA LEU A 134 3.69 12.84 0.82
C LEU A 134 4.02 14.30 1.12
N GLU A 135 3.08 15.20 0.92
CA GLU A 135 3.28 16.62 1.19
C GLU A 135 3.53 16.89 2.67
N LYS A 136 2.74 16.29 3.54
CA LYS A 136 2.84 16.53 4.99
C LYS A 136 4.12 15.98 5.60
N TYR A 137 4.51 14.76 5.26
CA TYR A 137 5.59 14.05 5.94
C TYR A 137 6.90 13.97 5.16
N PHE A 138 6.87 14.25 3.87
CA PHE A 138 8.03 14.07 2.97
C PHE A 138 8.29 15.29 2.08
N ASN A 139 7.72 16.45 2.42
CA ASN A 139 7.85 17.68 1.63
C ASN A 139 7.40 17.53 0.17
N GLY A 140 6.43 16.66 -0.07
CA GLY A 140 5.92 16.37 -1.42
C GLY A 140 6.84 15.53 -2.28
N LYS A 141 7.96 15.04 -1.75
CA LYS A 141 8.94 14.28 -2.53
C LYS A 141 8.54 12.82 -2.64
N PRO A 142 8.29 12.31 -3.86
CA PRO A 142 8.00 10.89 -4.05
C PRO A 142 9.25 10.04 -3.83
N ASP A 143 9.06 8.73 -3.72
CA ASP A 143 10.15 7.78 -3.71
C ASP A 143 10.66 7.55 -5.13
N ASP A 144 11.87 7.98 -5.43
CA ASP A 144 12.46 7.90 -6.78
C ASP A 144 12.59 6.46 -7.27
N ARG A 145 12.94 5.54 -6.40
CA ARG A 145 13.10 4.14 -6.75
C ARG A 145 11.76 3.53 -7.20
N THR A 146 10.68 3.87 -6.50
CA THR A 146 9.33 3.45 -6.90
C THR A 146 8.99 3.97 -8.29
N LEU A 147 9.25 5.25 -8.57
CA LEU A 147 8.99 5.83 -9.88
C LEU A 147 9.81 5.16 -10.99
N GLN A 148 11.06 4.82 -10.71
CA GLN A 148 11.91 4.09 -11.66
C GLN A 148 11.35 2.70 -11.96
N LEU A 149 10.94 1.97 -10.93
CA LEU A 149 10.35 0.63 -11.09
C LEU A 149 9.02 0.66 -11.85
N LEU A 150 8.28 1.77 -11.74
CA LEU A 150 7.04 1.97 -12.49
C LEU A 150 7.28 2.53 -13.90
N ASN A 151 8.52 2.82 -14.29
CA ASN A 151 8.90 3.46 -15.56
C ASN A 151 8.27 4.85 -15.75
N LEU A 152 8.10 5.60 -14.66
CA LEU A 152 7.52 6.95 -14.68
C LEU A 152 8.58 8.05 -14.72
N VAL A 153 9.85 7.72 -14.52
CA VAL A 153 11.00 8.64 -14.71
C VAL A 153 12.06 7.93 -15.52
N LEU A 154 12.83 8.71 -16.28
CA LEU A 154 13.91 8.22 -17.13
C LEU A 154 15.20 7.94 -16.34
#